data_72294c527c12cf782fa7ddc0d770415c
#
_entry.id   72294c527c12cf782fa7ddc0d770415c
#
_cell.length_a   1.000
_cell.length_b   1.000
_cell.length_c   1.000
_cell.angle_alpha   90.00
_cell.angle_beta   90.00
_cell.angle_gamma   90.00
#
_symmetry.space_group_name_H-M   'P 1'
#
loop_
_entity.id
_entity.type
_entity.pdbx_description
1 polymer ?
#
loop_
_entity_poly.entity_id
_entity_poly.type
_entity_poly.pdbx_seq_one_letter_code
_entity_poly.pdbx_strand_id
1 'polypeptide(L)'
;MLLLARTGHMSAENANESDRDDQSLLERARDIQSAAHVPYSEYRVGAALETADGEVFVGCNLENANFSNSLHAEEVAIAEAVKSGHREFSRLAVSSDRRDAVTPCGMCRQTLAEFCDDDLRVLCDEGDGEEPTEYTLGELLPNTISEETLESE
;
A
#
# COMPACT_ATOMS: atom_id res chain seq x y z
N MET A 1 -45.08 -10.88 1.18
CA MET A 1 -44.20 -10.02 0.39
C MET A 1 -42.78 -10.38 0.76
N LEU A 2 -42.15 -11.25 -0.04
CA LEU A 2 -40.84 -11.85 0.26
C LEU A 2 -39.75 -10.99 -0.35
N LEU A 3 -38.87 -10.42 0.49
CA LEU A 3 -37.72 -9.62 0.04
C LEU A 3 -36.56 -10.59 -0.27
N LEU A 4 -36.29 -10.82 -1.54
CA LEU A 4 -35.13 -11.60 -2.02
C LEU A 4 -33.86 -10.78 -1.83
N ALA A 5 -33.01 -11.21 -0.90
CA ALA A 5 -31.64 -10.75 -0.78
C ALA A 5 -30.86 -11.16 -2.03
N ARG A 6 -30.40 -10.19 -2.82
CA ARG A 6 -29.45 -10.41 -3.91
C ARG A 6 -28.07 -10.62 -3.31
N THR A 7 -27.66 -11.86 -3.12
CA THR A 7 -26.27 -12.23 -2.94
C THR A 7 -25.59 -12.09 -4.32
N GLY A 8 -24.79 -11.02 -4.49
CA GLY A 8 -23.96 -10.86 -5.66
C GLY A 8 -22.91 -11.97 -5.72
N HIS A 9 -23.14 -12.93 -6.61
CA HIS A 9 -22.15 -13.96 -6.93
C HIS A 9 -21.10 -13.31 -7.83
N MET A 10 -19.91 -13.01 -7.29
CA MET A 10 -18.76 -12.66 -8.14
C MET A 10 -18.44 -13.86 -9.02
N SER A 11 -18.43 -13.67 -10.34
CA SER A 11 -18.08 -14.73 -11.27
C SER A 11 -16.60 -15.08 -11.14
N ALA A 12 -16.24 -16.35 -11.35
CA ALA A 12 -14.84 -16.83 -11.30
C ALA A 12 -13.90 -16.07 -12.27
N GLU A 13 -14.43 -15.47 -13.33
CA GLU A 13 -13.69 -14.62 -14.27
C GLU A 13 -13.25 -13.29 -13.64
N ASN A 14 -14.09 -12.66 -12.82
CA ASN A 14 -13.77 -11.40 -12.13
C ASN A 14 -12.73 -11.61 -11.03
N ALA A 15 -12.75 -12.74 -10.31
CA ALA A 15 -11.73 -13.09 -9.32
C ALA A 15 -10.35 -13.26 -9.99
N ASN A 16 -10.26 -13.94 -11.14
CA ASN A 16 -9.00 -14.16 -11.86
C ASN A 16 -8.42 -12.88 -12.50
N GLU A 17 -9.23 -11.88 -12.82
CA GLU A 17 -8.78 -10.57 -13.31
C GLU A 17 -8.22 -9.72 -12.16
N SER A 18 -8.90 -9.70 -11.01
CA SER A 18 -8.44 -9.03 -9.79
C SER A 18 -7.11 -9.60 -9.30
N ASP A 19 -6.95 -10.93 -9.27
CA ASP A 19 -5.72 -11.59 -8.83
C ASP A 19 -4.53 -11.27 -9.73
N ARG A 20 -4.75 -11.21 -11.05
CA ARG A 20 -3.70 -10.80 -12.01
C ARG A 20 -3.29 -9.35 -11.84
N ASP A 21 -4.22 -8.49 -11.52
CA ASP A 21 -4.00 -7.07 -11.25
C ASP A 21 -3.21 -6.87 -9.97
N ASP A 22 -3.51 -7.64 -8.91
CA ASP A 22 -2.78 -7.63 -7.65
C ASP A 22 -1.34 -8.11 -7.83
N GLN A 23 -1.10 -9.18 -8.61
CA GLN A 23 0.24 -9.65 -8.94
C GLN A 23 1.05 -8.61 -9.74
N SER A 24 0.42 -7.92 -10.69
CA SER A 24 1.07 -6.84 -11.44
C SER A 24 1.51 -5.69 -10.53
N LEU A 25 0.70 -5.33 -9.53
CA LEU A 25 1.05 -4.29 -8.56
C LEU A 25 2.21 -4.73 -7.66
N LEU A 26 2.20 -5.99 -7.21
CA LEU A 26 3.30 -6.59 -6.42
C LEU A 26 4.61 -6.65 -7.20
N GLU A 27 4.57 -7.01 -8.48
CA GLU A 27 5.75 -6.99 -9.35
C GLU A 27 6.39 -5.60 -9.42
N ARG A 28 5.59 -4.55 -9.52
CA ARG A 28 6.08 -3.16 -9.50
C ARG A 28 6.74 -2.79 -8.18
N ALA A 29 6.18 -3.25 -7.06
CA ALA A 29 6.80 -3.06 -5.75
C ALA A 29 8.14 -3.81 -5.62
N ARG A 30 8.24 -5.02 -6.16
CA ARG A 30 9.49 -5.80 -6.20
C ARG A 30 10.56 -5.13 -7.06
N ASP A 31 10.19 -4.70 -8.25
CA ASP A 31 11.14 -4.12 -9.23
C ASP A 31 11.79 -2.84 -8.69
N ILE A 32 11.03 -1.99 -8.02
CA ILE A 32 11.54 -0.71 -7.51
C ILE A 32 12.53 -0.88 -6.35
N GLN A 33 12.58 -2.02 -5.68
CA GLN A 33 13.56 -2.30 -4.61
C GLN A 33 14.99 -2.11 -5.08
N SER A 34 15.29 -2.38 -6.36
CA SER A 34 16.63 -2.21 -6.91
C SER A 34 17.15 -0.77 -6.86
N ALA A 35 16.26 0.21 -6.81
CA ALA A 35 16.57 1.63 -6.70
C ALA A 35 16.76 2.12 -5.26
N ALA A 36 16.49 1.29 -4.24
CA ALA A 36 16.60 1.67 -2.84
C ALA A 36 18.03 2.07 -2.46
N HIS A 37 18.15 3.15 -1.69
CA HIS A 37 19.42 3.62 -1.12
C HIS A 37 19.50 3.20 0.35
N VAL A 38 20.19 2.08 0.62
CA VAL A 38 20.19 1.43 1.93
C VAL A 38 21.61 1.07 2.41
N PRO A 39 22.53 2.06 2.46
CA PRO A 39 23.95 1.79 2.79
C PRO A 39 24.17 1.35 4.24
N TYR A 40 23.20 1.53 5.12
CA TYR A 40 23.32 1.22 6.55
C TYR A 40 22.69 -0.13 6.90
N SER A 41 21.43 -0.34 6.52
CA SER A 41 20.68 -1.55 6.87
C SER A 41 20.82 -2.68 5.85
N GLU A 42 21.08 -2.35 4.59
CA GLU A 42 20.98 -3.27 3.45
C GLU A 42 19.58 -3.92 3.31
N TYR A 43 18.55 -3.31 3.91
CA TYR A 43 17.17 -3.76 3.90
C TYR A 43 16.36 -2.96 2.87
N ARG A 44 16.09 -3.58 1.73
CA ARG A 44 15.39 -2.95 0.62
C ARG A 44 13.89 -3.15 0.73
N VAL A 45 13.14 -2.07 0.61
CA VAL A 45 11.68 -2.09 0.53
C VAL A 45 11.24 -1.35 -0.72
N GLY A 46 10.26 -1.91 -1.40
CA GLY A 46 9.57 -1.28 -2.51
C GLY A 46 8.07 -1.19 -2.22
N ALA A 47 7.45 -0.14 -2.69
CA ALA A 47 6.01 0.08 -2.61
C ALA A 47 5.45 0.49 -3.96
N ALA A 48 4.23 0.06 -4.26
CA ALA A 48 3.46 0.48 -5.42
C ALA A 48 2.06 0.90 -4.96
N LEU A 49 1.71 2.16 -5.18
CA LEU A 49 0.44 2.76 -4.79
C LEU A 49 -0.40 3.01 -6.03
N GLU A 50 -1.60 2.44 -6.07
CA GLU A 50 -2.55 2.62 -7.16
C GLU A 50 -3.60 3.67 -6.79
N THR A 51 -3.83 4.60 -7.69
CA THR A 51 -4.88 5.60 -7.58
C THR A 51 -6.25 5.01 -7.91
N ALA A 52 -7.33 5.70 -7.53
CA ALA A 52 -8.69 5.26 -7.81
C ALA A 52 -8.99 5.14 -9.33
N ASP A 53 -8.26 5.87 -10.18
CA ASP A 53 -8.37 5.82 -11.65
C ASP A 53 -7.37 4.86 -12.31
N GLY A 54 -6.60 4.09 -11.51
CA GLY A 54 -5.73 3.02 -11.97
C GLY A 54 -4.30 3.42 -12.34
N GLU A 55 -3.88 4.65 -12.05
CA GLU A 55 -2.49 5.07 -12.21
C GLU A 55 -1.64 4.54 -11.04
N VAL A 56 -0.40 4.12 -11.30
CA VAL A 56 0.47 3.50 -10.30
C VAL A 56 1.73 4.34 -10.07
N PHE A 57 1.96 4.68 -8.81
CA PHE A 57 3.18 5.35 -8.34
C PHE A 57 4.01 4.39 -7.49
N VAL A 58 5.32 4.40 -7.70
CA VAL A 58 6.24 3.50 -6.99
C VAL A 58 7.18 4.28 -6.10
N GLY A 59 7.64 3.65 -5.03
CA GLY A 59 8.62 4.20 -4.11
C GLY A 59 9.54 3.13 -3.56
N CYS A 60 10.73 3.54 -3.17
CA CYS A 60 11.70 2.70 -2.47
C CYS A 60 12.24 3.46 -1.26
N ASN A 61 12.81 2.74 -0.28
CA ASN A 61 13.37 3.38 0.89
C ASN A 61 14.73 4.04 0.61
N LEU A 62 14.90 5.22 1.22
CA LEU A 62 16.10 6.04 1.11
C LEU A 62 16.63 6.32 2.52
N GLU A 63 17.77 5.73 2.87
CA GLU A 63 18.39 5.96 4.14
C GLU A 63 19.25 7.22 4.15
N ASN A 64 19.41 7.80 5.31
CA ASN A 64 20.24 8.94 5.57
C ASN A 64 21.13 8.68 6.78
N ALA A 65 22.36 9.23 6.82
CA ALA A 65 23.24 9.15 7.98
C ALA A 65 22.60 9.72 9.25
N ASN A 66 21.73 10.71 9.10
CA ASN A 66 20.76 11.07 10.12
C ASN A 66 19.53 10.17 9.94
N PHE A 67 19.43 9.10 10.73
CA PHE A 67 18.37 8.08 10.59
C PHE A 67 16.97 8.65 10.69
N SER A 68 16.78 9.77 11.38
CA SER A 68 15.47 10.46 11.43
C SER A 68 15.01 11.05 10.10
N ASN A 69 15.93 11.26 9.17
CA ASN A 69 15.65 11.81 7.84
C ASN A 69 15.48 10.73 6.78
N SER A 70 15.52 9.45 7.14
CA SER A 70 15.27 8.35 6.22
C SER A 70 13.82 8.40 5.72
N LEU A 71 13.62 8.10 4.43
CA LEU A 71 12.29 8.01 3.82
C LEU A 71 11.94 6.55 3.59
N HIS A 72 10.70 6.18 3.90
CA HIS A 72 10.18 4.84 3.65
C HIS A 72 9.60 4.72 2.24
N ALA A 73 9.54 3.51 1.72
CA ALA A 73 9.08 3.24 0.36
C ALA A 73 7.65 3.76 0.14
N GLU A 74 6.76 3.54 1.10
CA GLU A 74 5.37 3.96 1.06
C GLU A 74 5.24 5.50 1.06
N GLU A 75 6.08 6.18 1.85
CA GLU A 75 6.11 7.66 1.88
C GLU A 75 6.56 8.24 0.53
N VAL A 76 7.55 7.62 -0.11
CA VAL A 76 8.03 8.04 -1.43
C VAL A 76 6.93 7.85 -2.48
N ALA A 77 6.24 6.70 -2.47
CA ALA A 77 5.15 6.43 -3.41
C ALA A 77 3.99 7.42 -3.25
N ILE A 78 3.54 7.67 -2.01
CA ILE A 78 2.44 8.60 -1.77
C ILE A 78 2.83 10.05 -2.06
N ALA A 79 4.06 10.45 -1.74
CA ALA A 79 4.55 11.79 -2.05
C ALA A 79 4.58 12.06 -3.56
N GLU A 80 5.01 11.08 -4.36
CA GLU A 80 5.01 11.17 -5.83
C GLU A 80 3.58 11.28 -6.38
N ALA A 81 2.65 10.47 -5.89
CA ALA A 81 1.25 10.50 -6.29
C ALA A 81 0.57 11.84 -5.94
N VAL A 82 0.76 12.31 -4.70
CA VAL A 82 0.22 13.59 -4.22
C VAL A 82 0.80 14.78 -5.00
N LYS A 83 2.11 14.77 -5.25
CA LYS A 83 2.78 15.78 -6.09
C LYS A 83 2.21 15.81 -7.51
N SER A 84 1.82 14.65 -8.03
CA SER A 84 1.21 14.51 -9.37
C SER A 84 -0.28 14.87 -9.41
N GLY A 85 -0.87 15.25 -8.28
CA GLY A 85 -2.24 15.76 -8.18
C GLY A 85 -3.29 14.73 -7.75
N HIS A 86 -2.89 13.51 -7.38
CA HIS A 86 -3.80 12.45 -6.92
C HIS A 86 -4.08 12.55 -5.42
N ARG A 87 -5.32 12.25 -5.03
CA ARG A 87 -5.81 12.30 -3.64
C ARG A 87 -6.68 11.08 -3.27
N GLU A 88 -6.99 10.23 -4.24
CA GLU A 88 -7.86 9.06 -4.05
C GLU A 88 -7.09 7.80 -4.48
N PHE A 89 -7.02 6.81 -3.60
CA PHE A 89 -6.21 5.61 -3.75
C PHE A 89 -7.03 4.35 -3.50
N SER A 90 -6.70 3.28 -4.20
CA SER A 90 -7.42 2.00 -4.13
C SER A 90 -6.62 0.89 -3.47
N ARG A 91 -5.33 0.78 -3.77
CA ARG A 91 -4.47 -0.31 -3.29
C ARG A 91 -3.04 0.15 -3.06
N LEU A 92 -2.39 -0.48 -2.08
CA LEU A 92 -0.95 -0.39 -1.84
C LEU A 92 -0.36 -1.79 -1.87
N ALA A 93 0.69 -2.02 -2.63
CA ALA A 93 1.53 -3.22 -2.52
C ALA A 93 2.87 -2.86 -1.86
N VAL A 94 3.33 -3.70 -0.93
CA VAL A 94 4.62 -3.55 -0.25
C VAL A 94 5.40 -4.85 -0.37
N SER A 95 6.68 -4.74 -0.72
CA SER A 95 7.60 -5.87 -0.87
C SER A 95 8.96 -5.57 -0.26
N SER A 96 9.61 -6.58 0.30
CA SER A 96 10.96 -6.51 0.86
C SER A 96 11.80 -7.67 0.37
N ASP A 97 13.10 -7.43 0.17
CA ASP A 97 14.05 -8.44 -0.26
C ASP A 97 14.52 -9.39 0.88
N ARG A 98 14.11 -9.12 2.13
CA ARG A 98 14.55 -9.87 3.31
C ARG A 98 13.43 -10.47 4.15
N ARG A 99 12.19 -10.09 3.92
CA ARG A 99 11.07 -10.52 4.75
C ARG A 99 9.80 -10.65 3.94
N ASP A 100 9.19 -11.82 4.02
CA ASP A 100 7.87 -12.06 3.47
C ASP A 100 6.80 -11.38 4.34
N ALA A 101 5.64 -11.07 3.74
CA ALA A 101 4.50 -10.42 4.39
C ALA A 101 4.86 -9.14 5.15
N VAL A 102 5.79 -8.33 4.64
CA VAL A 102 6.13 -7.05 5.26
C VAL A 102 4.95 -6.08 5.19
N THR A 103 4.54 -5.57 6.35
CA THR A 103 3.50 -4.55 6.46
C THR A 103 4.10 -3.16 6.56
N PRO A 104 3.36 -2.09 6.15
CA PRO A 104 3.78 -0.71 6.43
C PRO A 104 4.01 -0.49 7.92
N CYS A 105 5.08 0.21 8.29
CA CYS A 105 5.32 0.59 9.69
C CYS A 105 4.28 1.59 10.20
N GLY A 106 4.23 1.84 11.52
CA GLY A 106 3.24 2.74 12.11
C GLY A 106 3.25 4.16 11.53
N MET A 107 4.43 4.70 11.22
CA MET A 107 4.59 6.01 10.58
C MET A 107 3.98 6.02 9.16
N CYS A 108 4.24 4.99 8.37
CA CYS A 108 3.67 4.88 7.03
C CYS A 108 2.16 4.69 7.07
N ARG A 109 1.62 3.94 8.04
CA ARG A 109 0.17 3.79 8.23
C ARG A 109 -0.48 5.13 8.53
N GLN A 110 0.12 5.95 9.39
CA GLN A 110 -0.36 7.30 9.70
C GLN A 110 -0.29 8.22 8.48
N THR A 111 0.78 8.18 7.70
CA THR A 111 0.90 8.94 6.45
C THR A 111 -0.17 8.52 5.44
N LEU A 112 -0.43 7.22 5.30
CA LEU A 112 -1.50 6.71 4.44
C LEU A 112 -2.89 7.17 4.90
N ALA A 113 -3.14 7.19 6.22
CA ALA A 113 -4.42 7.61 6.79
C ALA A 113 -4.75 9.08 6.54
N GLU A 114 -3.78 9.93 6.22
CA GLU A 114 -4.02 11.33 5.83
C GLU A 114 -4.72 11.43 4.46
N PHE A 115 -4.45 10.48 3.55
CA PHE A 115 -4.88 10.53 2.17
C PHE A 115 -5.81 9.38 1.75
N CYS A 116 -5.93 8.34 2.58
CA CYS A 116 -6.63 7.11 2.25
C CYS A 116 -7.68 6.78 3.30
N ASP A 117 -8.77 6.18 2.85
CA ASP A 117 -9.83 5.67 3.72
C ASP A 117 -9.42 4.33 4.37
N ASP A 118 -10.19 3.92 5.39
CA ASP A 118 -9.97 2.66 6.13
C ASP A 118 -10.05 1.41 5.24
N ASP A 119 -10.71 1.48 4.10
CA ASP A 119 -10.89 0.38 3.15
C ASP A 119 -9.76 0.25 2.11
N LEU A 120 -8.72 1.10 2.17
CA LEU A 120 -7.53 0.93 1.34
C LEU A 120 -6.99 -0.49 1.50
N ARG A 121 -6.89 -1.22 0.40
CA ARG A 121 -6.31 -2.56 0.38
C ARG A 121 -4.78 -2.49 0.47
N VAL A 122 -4.20 -3.24 1.39
CA VAL A 122 -2.74 -3.33 1.58
C VAL A 122 -2.30 -4.75 1.29
N LEU A 123 -1.59 -4.94 0.19
CA LEU A 123 -1.06 -6.21 -0.29
C LEU A 123 0.38 -6.38 0.20
N CYS A 124 0.62 -7.37 1.05
CA CYS A 124 1.94 -7.68 1.59
C CYS A 124 2.53 -8.88 0.85
N ASP A 125 3.66 -8.67 0.18
CA ASP A 125 4.29 -9.65 -0.70
C ASP A 125 4.81 -10.86 0.06
N GLU A 126 4.37 -12.06 -0.35
CA GLU A 126 4.82 -13.37 0.19
C GLU A 126 5.89 -14.03 -0.70
N GLY A 127 6.24 -13.41 -1.81
CA GLY A 127 7.19 -13.93 -2.78
C GLY A 127 6.58 -14.13 -4.17
N ASP A 128 7.44 -14.46 -5.12
CA ASP A 128 7.04 -14.59 -6.52
C ASP A 128 6.10 -15.79 -6.72
N GLY A 129 4.92 -15.50 -7.29
CA GLY A 129 3.88 -16.50 -7.56
C GLY A 129 3.05 -16.93 -6.36
N GLU A 130 3.31 -16.39 -5.16
CA GLU A 130 2.51 -16.64 -3.96
C GLU A 130 1.38 -15.61 -3.83
N GLU A 131 0.29 -16.02 -3.18
CA GLU A 131 -0.79 -15.09 -2.84
C GLU A 131 -0.32 -14.11 -1.75
N PRO A 132 -0.58 -12.82 -1.90
CA PRO A 132 -0.21 -11.84 -0.88
C PRO A 132 -1.03 -12.02 0.40
N THR A 133 -0.44 -11.69 1.53
CA THR A 133 -1.24 -11.41 2.73
C THR A 133 -1.87 -10.04 2.59
N GLU A 134 -3.19 -9.97 2.73
CA GLU A 134 -3.96 -8.74 2.53
C GLU A 134 -4.55 -8.23 3.84
N TYR A 135 -4.50 -6.91 4.00
CA TYR A 135 -5.15 -6.16 5.06
C TYR A 135 -5.88 -4.95 4.48
N THR A 136 -6.78 -4.36 5.25
CA THR A 136 -7.21 -2.98 5.05
C THR A 136 -6.40 -2.03 5.93
N LEU A 137 -6.33 -0.75 5.54
CA LEU A 137 -5.65 0.26 6.37
C LEU A 137 -6.30 0.37 7.76
N GLY A 138 -7.62 0.29 7.85
CA GLY A 138 -8.35 0.31 9.11
C GLY A 138 -8.02 -0.85 10.05
N GLU A 139 -7.73 -2.04 9.51
CA GLU A 139 -7.23 -3.17 10.30
C GLU A 139 -5.83 -2.93 10.84
N LEU A 140 -4.97 -2.26 10.05
CA LEU A 140 -3.58 -1.97 10.42
C LEU A 140 -3.42 -0.76 11.33
N LEU A 141 -4.38 0.19 11.31
CA LEU A 141 -4.35 1.40 12.10
C LEU A 141 -5.75 1.74 12.63
N PRO A 142 -6.25 1.00 13.65
CA PRO A 142 -7.54 1.29 14.25
C PRO A 142 -7.51 2.56 15.11
N ASN A 143 -8.64 3.26 15.18
CA ASN A 143 -8.82 4.47 16.01
C ASN A 143 -7.76 5.54 15.77
N THR A 144 -7.42 5.77 14.51
CA THR A 144 -6.38 6.73 14.15
C THR A 144 -6.82 8.18 14.37
N ILE A 145 -5.86 9.05 14.63
CA ILE A 145 -6.09 10.50 14.57
C ILE A 145 -6.29 10.94 13.12
N SER A 146 -7.29 11.78 12.87
CA SER A 146 -7.62 12.31 11.54
C SER A 146 -8.02 13.78 11.64
N GLU A 147 -8.24 14.44 10.51
CA GLU A 147 -8.75 15.82 10.45
C GLU A 147 -10.06 15.96 11.24
N GLU A 148 -10.99 15.01 11.09
CA GLU A 148 -12.26 14.99 11.84
C GLU A 148 -12.04 14.94 13.36
N THR A 149 -10.99 14.26 13.82
CA THR A 149 -10.65 14.17 15.24
C THR A 149 -10.20 15.53 15.80
N LEU A 150 -9.58 16.37 14.97
CA LEU A 150 -9.08 17.69 15.35
C LEU A 150 -10.16 18.78 15.23
N GLU A 151 -11.20 18.58 14.42
CA GLU A 151 -12.30 19.52 14.22
C GLU A 151 -13.45 19.36 15.25
N SER A 152 -13.44 18.28 16.04
CA SER A 152 -14.47 17.94 17.02
C SER A 152 -14.30 18.72 18.33
N GLU A 153 -14.36 20.07 18.32
CA GLU A 153 -14.57 20.93 19.48
C GLU A 153 -15.92 21.65 19.44
#